data_10b53fe1946b847324935cb65e86c28a
#
_entry.id   10b53fe1946b847324935cb65e86c28a
#
_cell.length_a   1.000
_cell.length_b   1.000
_cell.length_c   1.000
_cell.angle_alpha   90.00
_cell.angle_beta   90.00
_cell.angle_gamma   90.00
#
_symmetry.space_group_name_H-M   'P 1'
#
loop_
_entity.id
_entity.type
_entity.pdbx_description
1 polymer ?
#
loop_
_entity_poly.entity_id
_entity_poly.type
_entity_poly.pdbx_seq_one_letter_code
_entity_poly.pdbx_strand_id
1 'polypeptide(L)'
;PFEEKIIFTSLRNGDIDLYEMDYDGNNLKRITDEFGYDGGAFYSPDGTKIVWRGWYPENEQEIIQWKNNMNKNYIEAVPLNIFIADRDGKNKIKLTNNGATNWSPSWHPSGNYIVYSSNKDDWLDEFDSYGPNFELYLMEIKTGEITRLTYNKTFDSFPVFSKDGTKIVYSSNRNADNPRQTNIFISDFIKNF
;
A
#
# COMPACT_ATOMS: atom_id res chain seq x y z
N PRO A 1 13.22 -2.39 5.61
CA PRO A 1 14.41 -3.18 5.27
C PRO A 1 14.35 -4.54 5.95
N PHE A 2 14.91 -5.54 5.31
CA PHE A 2 15.03 -6.90 5.81
C PHE A 2 16.40 -7.45 5.38
N GLU A 3 17.16 -8.08 6.30
CA GLU A 3 18.48 -8.67 6.03
C GLU A 3 19.44 -7.73 5.25
N GLU A 4 19.57 -6.47 5.67
CA GLU A 4 20.41 -5.46 5.02
C GLU A 4 20.00 -5.14 3.56
N LYS A 5 18.75 -5.45 3.19
CA LYS A 5 18.17 -5.12 1.89
C LYS A 5 17.20 -3.95 1.97
N ILE A 6 17.14 -3.21 0.88
CA ILE A 6 16.16 -2.13 0.66
C ILE A 6 15.26 -2.56 -0.51
N ILE A 7 13.94 -2.56 -0.29
CA ILE A 7 12.95 -2.61 -1.37
C ILE A 7 12.42 -1.20 -1.61
N PHE A 8 12.31 -0.80 -2.87
CA PHE A 8 11.93 0.56 -3.23
C PHE A 8 11.29 0.62 -4.62
N THR A 9 10.56 1.69 -4.87
CA THR A 9 9.93 1.99 -6.16
C THR A 9 10.89 2.79 -7.03
N SER A 10 10.96 2.48 -8.33
CA SER A 10 11.83 3.19 -9.27
C SER A 10 11.26 3.25 -10.69
N LEU A 11 11.55 4.36 -11.36
CA LEU A 11 11.18 4.67 -12.75
C LEU A 11 12.30 4.34 -13.76
N ARG A 12 13.39 3.69 -13.34
CA ARG A 12 14.62 3.53 -14.15
C ARG A 12 14.45 2.79 -15.46
N ASN A 13 13.43 1.97 -15.61
CA ASN A 13 13.11 1.23 -16.84
C ASN A 13 11.93 1.81 -17.62
N GLY A 14 11.51 3.05 -17.29
CA GLY A 14 10.43 3.75 -17.99
C GLY A 14 9.02 3.40 -17.49
N ASP A 15 8.93 2.60 -16.43
CA ASP A 15 7.70 2.26 -15.73
C ASP A 15 7.93 2.31 -14.21
N ILE A 16 6.85 2.21 -13.43
CA ILE A 16 6.91 2.31 -11.96
C ILE A 16 6.96 0.90 -11.38
N ASP A 17 8.18 0.44 -11.07
CA ASP A 17 8.44 -0.92 -10.60
C ASP A 17 9.07 -0.98 -9.22
N LEU A 18 8.96 -2.14 -8.60
CA LEU A 18 9.70 -2.48 -7.39
C LEU A 18 11.10 -3.02 -7.71
N TYR A 19 12.05 -2.56 -6.93
CA TYR A 19 13.46 -2.98 -6.98
C TYR A 19 13.95 -3.34 -5.58
N GLU A 20 14.92 -4.24 -5.51
CA GLU A 20 15.67 -4.59 -4.32
C GLU A 20 17.16 -4.30 -4.53
N MET A 21 17.85 -3.84 -3.51
CA MET A 21 19.31 -3.69 -3.47
C MET A 21 19.84 -3.89 -2.06
N ASP A 22 21.15 -4.09 -1.94
CA ASP A 22 21.83 -4.06 -0.64
C ASP A 22 21.90 -2.63 -0.07
N TYR A 23 22.16 -2.47 1.22
CA TYR A 23 22.30 -1.16 1.86
C TYR A 23 23.42 -0.31 1.25
N ASP A 24 24.45 -0.95 0.72
CA ASP A 24 25.57 -0.28 0.02
C ASP A 24 25.27 0.08 -1.45
N GLY A 25 24.05 -0.22 -1.92
CA GLY A 25 23.60 0.03 -3.28
C GLY A 25 23.96 -1.04 -4.29
N ASN A 26 24.66 -2.10 -3.88
CA ASN A 26 25.01 -3.22 -4.74
C ASN A 26 23.83 -4.20 -4.95
N ASN A 27 24.02 -5.18 -5.83
CA ASN A 27 23.08 -6.26 -6.12
C ASN A 27 21.66 -5.78 -6.46
N LEU A 28 21.59 -4.69 -7.22
CA LEU A 28 20.33 -4.13 -7.70
C LEU A 28 19.57 -5.15 -8.55
N LYS A 29 18.33 -5.42 -8.18
CA LYS A 29 17.44 -6.36 -8.88
C LYS A 29 16.05 -5.74 -9.05
N ARG A 30 15.47 -5.85 -10.25
CA ARG A 30 14.06 -5.57 -10.50
C ARG A 30 13.22 -6.73 -9.97
N ILE A 31 12.14 -6.42 -9.24
CA ILE A 31 11.24 -7.38 -8.60
C ILE A 31 9.93 -7.51 -9.38
N THR A 32 9.37 -6.39 -9.83
CA THR A 32 8.17 -6.36 -10.69
C THR A 32 8.51 -5.83 -12.07
N ASP A 33 7.77 -6.28 -13.10
CA ASP A 33 8.01 -5.93 -14.50
C ASP A 33 6.72 -5.83 -15.33
N GLU A 34 5.57 -5.95 -14.70
CA GLU A 34 4.28 -5.76 -15.36
C GLU A 34 3.98 -4.28 -15.52
N PHE A 35 3.59 -3.90 -16.74
CA PHE A 35 3.36 -2.50 -17.08
C PHE A 35 2.24 -1.89 -16.25
N GLY A 36 2.54 -0.78 -15.52
CA GLY A 36 1.61 -0.12 -14.62
C GLY A 36 2.28 0.58 -13.44
N TYR A 37 1.69 0.47 -12.28
CA TYR A 37 2.16 1.10 -11.05
C TYR A 37 2.41 0.05 -9.97
N ASP A 38 3.63 -0.02 -9.47
CA ASP A 38 4.01 -0.78 -8.28
C ASP A 38 4.73 0.12 -7.26
N GLY A 39 4.20 0.21 -6.04
CA GLY A 39 4.80 1.10 -5.05
C GLY A 39 4.51 0.78 -3.60
N GLY A 40 5.38 1.30 -2.72
CA GLY A 40 5.21 1.22 -1.28
C GLY A 40 5.24 -0.19 -0.72
N ALA A 41 6.25 -0.97 -1.13
CA ALA A 41 6.39 -2.36 -0.73
C ALA A 41 7.04 -2.54 0.64
N PHE A 42 6.61 -3.60 1.34
CA PHE A 42 7.21 -4.08 2.60
C PHE A 42 7.42 -5.58 2.56
N TYR A 43 8.55 -6.04 3.10
CA TYR A 43 8.80 -7.46 3.36
C TYR A 43 7.89 -8.00 4.46
N SER A 44 7.49 -9.26 4.33
CA SER A 44 6.90 -10.02 5.43
C SER A 44 7.89 -10.16 6.60
N PRO A 45 7.40 -10.41 7.83
CA PRO A 45 8.28 -10.55 9.01
C PRO A 45 9.34 -11.63 8.88
N ASP A 46 9.06 -12.69 8.10
CA ASP A 46 10.00 -13.78 7.79
C ASP A 46 10.83 -13.53 6.52
N GLY A 47 10.60 -12.41 5.81
CA GLY A 47 11.31 -12.01 4.61
C GLY A 47 11.02 -12.87 3.36
N THR A 48 10.07 -13.80 3.42
CA THR A 48 9.76 -14.70 2.31
C THR A 48 8.82 -14.08 1.27
N LYS A 49 8.07 -13.07 1.67
CA LYS A 49 7.06 -12.40 0.84
C LYS A 49 7.24 -10.88 0.85
N ILE A 50 6.57 -10.24 -0.10
CA ILE A 50 6.39 -8.79 -0.16
C ILE A 50 4.90 -8.47 -0.29
N VAL A 51 4.49 -7.33 0.26
CA VAL A 51 3.18 -6.70 0.07
C VAL A 51 3.40 -5.32 -0.52
N TRP A 52 2.55 -4.89 -1.47
CA TRP A 52 2.62 -3.56 -2.06
C TRP A 52 1.26 -3.10 -2.57
N ARG A 53 1.15 -1.85 -2.98
CA ARG A 53 0.03 -1.33 -3.75
C ARG A 53 0.38 -1.26 -5.22
N GLY A 54 -0.57 -1.62 -6.07
CA GLY A 54 -0.35 -1.60 -7.51
C GLY A 54 -1.60 -1.30 -8.30
N TRP A 55 -1.38 -0.95 -9.56
CA TRP A 55 -2.40 -0.81 -10.58
C TRP A 55 -1.84 -1.23 -11.93
N TYR A 56 -2.63 -1.96 -12.71
CA TYR A 56 -2.25 -2.41 -14.04
C TYR A 56 -3.36 -2.08 -15.02
N PRO A 57 -3.06 -1.50 -16.20
CA PRO A 57 -4.07 -1.20 -17.21
C PRO A 57 -4.70 -2.48 -17.76
N GLU A 58 -6.03 -2.49 -17.84
CA GLU A 58 -6.81 -3.64 -18.30
C GLU A 58 -7.21 -3.56 -19.79
N ASN A 59 -6.98 -2.41 -20.43
CA ASN A 59 -7.34 -2.17 -21.82
C ASN A 59 -6.34 -1.24 -22.54
N GLU A 60 -6.46 -1.18 -23.86
CA GLU A 60 -5.54 -0.40 -24.70
C GLU A 60 -5.61 1.12 -24.43
N GLN A 61 -6.78 1.65 -24.06
CA GLN A 61 -6.92 3.08 -23.75
C GLN A 61 -6.18 3.45 -22.49
N GLU A 62 -6.26 2.63 -21.45
CA GLU A 62 -5.51 2.82 -20.20
C GLU A 62 -4.00 2.71 -20.43
N ILE A 63 -3.55 1.77 -21.28
CA ILE A 63 -2.14 1.64 -21.67
C ILE A 63 -1.64 2.93 -22.33
N ILE A 64 -2.40 3.47 -23.29
CA ILE A 64 -2.04 4.70 -23.99
C ILE A 64 -2.02 5.88 -23.01
N GLN A 65 -3.05 5.99 -22.16
CA GLN A 65 -3.15 7.06 -21.16
C GLN A 65 -1.96 7.01 -20.19
N TRP A 66 -1.66 5.82 -19.65
CA TRP A 66 -0.52 5.62 -18.74
C TRP A 66 0.80 6.04 -19.39
N LYS A 67 1.09 5.58 -20.62
CA LYS A 67 2.28 5.98 -21.38
C LYS A 67 2.37 7.49 -21.58
N ASN A 68 1.27 8.14 -21.94
CA ASN A 68 1.22 9.58 -22.11
C ASN A 68 1.50 10.34 -20.81
N ASN A 69 0.97 9.84 -19.69
CA ASN A 69 1.19 10.42 -18.38
C ASN A 69 2.64 10.26 -17.94
N MET A 70 3.23 9.07 -18.11
CA MET A 70 4.63 8.81 -17.80
C MET A 70 5.58 9.70 -18.61
N ASN A 71 5.32 9.91 -19.91
CA ASN A 71 6.08 10.82 -20.75
C ASN A 71 6.02 12.30 -20.30
N LYS A 72 5.00 12.66 -19.53
CA LYS A 72 4.82 14.00 -18.93
C LYS A 72 5.33 14.09 -17.49
N ASN A 73 5.93 13.02 -16.96
CA ASN A 73 6.28 12.86 -15.54
C ASN A 73 5.08 13.08 -14.61
N TYR A 74 3.91 12.61 -15.01
CA TYR A 74 2.67 12.73 -14.27
C TYR A 74 2.14 11.35 -13.90
N ILE A 75 1.75 11.17 -12.64
CA ILE A 75 1.07 9.97 -12.15
C ILE A 75 -0.36 10.37 -11.85
N GLU A 76 -1.28 9.81 -12.62
CA GLU A 76 -2.71 10.01 -12.42
C GLU A 76 -3.18 9.21 -11.19
N ALA A 77 -4.17 9.76 -10.48
CA ALA A 77 -4.85 9.01 -9.43
C ALA A 77 -5.66 7.87 -10.06
N VAL A 78 -5.33 6.64 -9.69
CA VAL A 78 -5.98 5.41 -10.17
C VAL A 78 -6.44 4.57 -8.98
N PRO A 79 -7.48 3.72 -9.14
CA PRO A 79 -7.86 2.76 -8.11
C PRO A 79 -6.71 1.78 -7.86
N LEU A 80 -6.08 1.89 -6.69
CA LEU A 80 -4.98 1.03 -6.31
C LEU A 80 -5.49 -0.22 -5.60
N ASN A 81 -4.84 -1.35 -5.85
CA ASN A 81 -5.09 -2.60 -5.16
C ASN A 81 -3.87 -3.04 -4.35
N ILE A 82 -4.11 -3.85 -3.32
CA ILE A 82 -3.05 -4.49 -2.54
C ILE A 82 -2.71 -5.83 -3.19
N PHE A 83 -1.43 -6.06 -3.36
CA PHE A 83 -0.86 -7.29 -3.89
C PHE A 83 0.10 -7.90 -2.88
N ILE A 84 0.24 -9.22 -2.96
CA ILE A 84 1.24 -10.02 -2.25
C ILE A 84 1.94 -10.94 -3.26
N ALA A 85 3.23 -11.18 -3.08
CA ALA A 85 3.99 -12.14 -3.86
C ALA A 85 5.09 -12.77 -3.01
N ASP A 86 5.76 -13.77 -3.57
CA ASP A 86 7.05 -14.20 -3.05
C ASP A 86 8.07 -13.04 -3.16
N ARG A 87 9.11 -13.06 -2.35
CA ARG A 87 10.14 -11.99 -2.31
C ARG A 87 10.72 -11.64 -3.68
N ASP A 88 10.79 -12.60 -4.59
CA ASP A 88 11.33 -12.42 -5.94
C ASP A 88 10.30 -11.91 -6.97
N GLY A 89 9.09 -11.57 -6.53
CA GLY A 89 7.97 -11.07 -7.34
C GLY A 89 7.09 -12.15 -7.95
N LYS A 90 7.44 -13.44 -7.79
CA LYS A 90 6.64 -14.56 -8.33
C LYS A 90 5.41 -14.85 -7.47
N ASN A 91 4.50 -15.67 -8.02
CA ASN A 91 3.27 -16.10 -7.36
C ASN A 91 2.43 -14.91 -6.84
N LYS A 92 2.36 -13.84 -7.66
CA LYS A 92 1.60 -12.63 -7.35
C LYS A 92 0.12 -12.93 -7.18
N ILE A 93 -0.47 -12.42 -6.10
CA ILE A 93 -1.90 -12.50 -5.78
C ILE A 93 -2.43 -11.10 -5.53
N LYS A 94 -3.53 -10.74 -6.17
CA LYS A 94 -4.31 -9.52 -5.93
C LYS A 94 -5.20 -9.75 -4.70
N LEU A 95 -4.94 -9.04 -3.61
CA LEU A 95 -5.68 -9.21 -2.35
C LEU A 95 -6.95 -8.37 -2.28
N THR A 96 -6.99 -7.21 -2.95
CA THR A 96 -8.17 -6.34 -3.02
C THR A 96 -8.63 -6.16 -4.45
N ASN A 97 -9.96 -6.08 -4.65
CA ASN A 97 -10.57 -5.83 -5.96
C ASN A 97 -11.96 -5.20 -5.75
N ASN A 98 -12.01 -4.05 -5.10
CA ASN A 98 -13.24 -3.41 -4.65
C ASN A 98 -13.55 -2.08 -5.38
N GLY A 99 -12.76 -1.74 -6.40
CA GLY A 99 -12.91 -0.49 -7.17
C GLY A 99 -12.43 0.77 -6.44
N ALA A 100 -12.09 0.65 -5.16
CA ALA A 100 -11.59 1.76 -4.35
C ALA A 100 -10.07 1.91 -4.44
N THR A 101 -9.54 2.97 -3.87
CA THR A 101 -8.09 3.12 -3.68
C THR A 101 -7.68 2.47 -2.37
N ASN A 102 -6.84 1.43 -2.48
CA ASN A 102 -6.26 0.72 -1.35
C ASN A 102 -4.75 0.96 -1.34
N TRP A 103 -4.21 1.49 -0.26
CA TRP A 103 -2.79 1.85 -0.23
C TRP A 103 -2.14 1.66 1.14
N SER A 104 -0.84 1.96 1.22
CA SER A 104 -0.03 1.88 2.44
C SER A 104 -0.16 0.56 3.20
N PRO A 105 -0.07 -0.60 2.53
CA PRO A 105 -0.12 -1.87 3.22
C PRO A 105 1.10 -2.06 4.11
N SER A 106 0.92 -2.67 5.27
CA SER A 106 2.03 -3.17 6.10
C SER A 106 1.66 -4.47 6.80
N TRP A 107 2.68 -5.22 7.19
CA TRP A 107 2.51 -6.52 7.83
C TRP A 107 2.29 -6.39 9.34
N HIS A 108 1.39 -7.21 9.88
CA HIS A 108 1.43 -7.54 11.29
C HIS A 108 2.62 -8.47 11.57
N PRO A 109 3.34 -8.34 12.71
CA PRO A 109 4.52 -9.15 13.02
C PRO A 109 4.30 -10.66 13.03
N SER A 110 3.07 -11.13 13.22
CA SER A 110 2.75 -12.57 13.10
C SER A 110 2.85 -13.12 11.67
N GLY A 111 2.89 -12.24 10.65
CA GLY A 111 2.84 -12.65 9.25
C GLY A 111 1.45 -13.10 8.75
N ASN A 112 0.43 -13.12 9.61
CA ASN A 112 -0.91 -13.62 9.26
C ASN A 112 -1.85 -12.52 8.76
N TYR A 113 -1.53 -11.25 9.05
CA TYR A 113 -2.39 -10.10 8.74
C TYR A 113 -1.63 -9.01 8.01
N ILE A 114 -2.37 -8.30 7.17
CA ILE A 114 -1.97 -7.05 6.53
C ILE A 114 -2.92 -5.96 6.99
N VAL A 115 -2.37 -4.82 7.45
CA VAL A 115 -3.13 -3.60 7.65
C VAL A 115 -2.90 -2.68 6.46
N TYR A 116 -3.92 -1.99 6.00
CA TYR A 116 -3.86 -1.06 4.87
C TYR A 116 -4.89 0.05 5.01
N SER A 117 -4.74 1.10 4.24
CA SER A 117 -5.71 2.19 4.16
C SER A 117 -6.59 2.03 2.93
N SER A 118 -7.88 2.34 3.06
CA SER A 118 -8.84 2.28 1.94
C SER A 118 -9.96 3.29 2.11
N ASN A 119 -10.47 3.78 0.99
CA ASN A 119 -11.68 4.60 0.92
C ASN A 119 -12.93 3.79 0.51
N LYS A 120 -12.87 2.47 0.61
CA LYS A 120 -13.89 1.56 0.06
C LYS A 120 -15.32 1.74 0.63
N ASP A 121 -15.44 2.22 1.87
CA ASP A 121 -16.74 2.43 2.52
C ASP A 121 -17.21 3.90 2.46
N ASP A 122 -16.32 4.80 2.04
CA ASP A 122 -16.56 6.24 1.96
C ASP A 122 -16.26 6.78 0.56
N TRP A 123 -16.33 5.90 -0.46
CA TRP A 123 -16.16 6.28 -1.85
C TRP A 123 -17.33 7.15 -2.30
N LEU A 124 -17.03 8.42 -2.59
CA LEU A 124 -17.96 9.33 -3.23
C LEU A 124 -17.58 9.44 -4.71
N ASP A 125 -18.56 9.38 -5.59
CA ASP A 125 -18.38 9.53 -7.05
C ASP A 125 -17.84 10.92 -7.43
N GLU A 126 -17.89 11.88 -6.51
CA GLU A 126 -17.33 13.21 -6.69
C GLU A 126 -16.03 13.34 -5.88
N PHE A 127 -14.91 13.44 -6.60
CA PHE A 127 -13.62 13.86 -6.04
C PHE A 127 -13.74 15.34 -5.65
N ASP A 128 -13.86 15.58 -4.35
CA ASP A 128 -13.44 16.87 -3.86
C ASP A 128 -11.89 16.94 -3.89
N SER A 129 -11.33 18.14 -3.81
CA SER A 129 -9.87 18.39 -3.95
C SER A 129 -8.99 17.74 -2.87
N TYR A 130 -9.54 16.95 -1.97
CA TYR A 130 -8.87 16.26 -0.86
C TYR A 130 -9.02 14.74 -0.92
N GLY A 131 -9.77 14.27 -1.89
CA GLY A 131 -10.10 12.86 -2.01
C GLY A 131 -11.09 12.39 -0.94
N PRO A 132 -11.61 11.22 -1.13
CA PRO A 132 -12.52 10.59 -0.19
C PRO A 132 -11.79 10.25 1.12
N ASN A 133 -12.58 10.11 2.18
CA ASN A 133 -12.11 9.65 3.47
C ASN A 133 -11.40 8.28 3.36
N PHE A 134 -10.27 8.13 4.01
CA PHE A 134 -9.53 6.87 4.12
C PHE A 134 -9.58 6.36 5.56
N GLU A 135 -9.82 5.07 5.69
CA GLU A 135 -9.85 4.36 6.96
C GLU A 135 -8.87 3.19 6.96
N LEU A 136 -8.55 2.69 8.14
CA LEU A 136 -7.67 1.53 8.29
C LEU A 136 -8.47 0.24 8.28
N TYR A 137 -7.97 -0.74 7.56
CA TYR A 137 -8.52 -2.10 7.46
C TYR A 137 -7.47 -3.14 7.75
N LEU A 138 -7.86 -4.18 8.46
CA LEU A 138 -7.05 -5.36 8.72
C LEU A 138 -7.58 -6.52 7.87
N MET A 139 -6.71 -7.16 7.12
CA MET A 139 -7.03 -8.37 6.36
C MET A 139 -6.31 -9.58 6.94
N GLU A 140 -7.04 -10.65 7.21
CA GLU A 140 -6.45 -11.96 7.45
C GLU A 140 -6.09 -12.62 6.12
N ILE A 141 -4.81 -12.91 5.90
CA ILE A 141 -4.31 -13.39 4.60
C ILE A 141 -4.90 -14.76 4.23
N LYS A 142 -5.06 -15.64 5.22
CA LYS A 142 -5.52 -17.02 5.00
C LYS A 142 -6.98 -17.10 4.57
N THR A 143 -7.85 -16.28 5.17
CA THR A 143 -9.31 -16.30 4.96
C THR A 143 -9.79 -15.23 4.00
N GLY A 144 -9.02 -14.14 3.83
CA GLY A 144 -9.44 -12.95 3.14
C GLY A 144 -10.43 -12.08 3.94
N GLU A 145 -10.69 -12.42 5.22
CA GLU A 145 -11.58 -11.64 6.08
C GLU A 145 -11.01 -10.25 6.32
N ILE A 146 -11.86 -9.23 6.18
CA ILE A 146 -11.49 -7.82 6.34
C ILE A 146 -12.26 -7.21 7.50
N THR A 147 -11.53 -6.63 8.45
CA THR A 147 -12.08 -5.86 9.58
C THR A 147 -11.72 -4.38 9.43
N ARG A 148 -12.70 -3.47 9.46
CA ARG A 148 -12.46 -2.03 9.55
C ARG A 148 -12.00 -1.68 10.96
N LEU A 149 -10.89 -0.94 11.09
CA LEU A 149 -10.27 -0.58 12.37
C LEU A 149 -10.61 0.84 12.82
N THR A 150 -10.80 1.76 11.88
CA THR A 150 -11.08 3.17 12.18
C THR A 150 -12.38 3.63 11.54
N TYR A 151 -13.03 4.64 12.16
CA TYR A 151 -14.35 5.16 11.80
C TYR A 151 -14.36 6.68 11.91
N ASN A 152 -13.32 7.30 11.38
CA ASN A 152 -13.16 8.74 11.41
C ASN A 152 -13.87 9.36 10.19
N LYS A 153 -14.30 10.61 10.27
CA LYS A 153 -14.86 11.34 9.11
C LYS A 153 -13.77 11.96 8.23
N THR A 154 -12.53 11.68 8.53
CA THR A 154 -11.37 12.29 7.91
C THR A 154 -10.32 11.23 7.61
N PHE A 155 -9.18 11.65 7.08
CA PHE A 155 -8.12 10.78 6.61
C PHE A 155 -7.38 10.04 7.73
N ASP A 156 -7.38 8.70 7.68
CA ASP A 156 -6.54 7.80 8.46
C ASP A 156 -5.70 6.93 7.53
N SER A 157 -4.36 6.95 7.66
CA SER A 157 -3.49 6.25 6.73
C SER A 157 -2.09 5.93 7.29
N PHE A 158 -1.28 5.26 6.47
CA PHE A 158 0.09 4.86 6.76
C PHE A 158 0.24 4.03 8.05
N PRO A 159 -0.56 2.96 8.21
CA PRO A 159 -0.51 2.15 9.42
C PRO A 159 0.76 1.29 9.47
N VAL A 160 1.38 1.22 10.63
CA VAL A 160 2.54 0.34 10.92
C VAL A 160 2.39 -0.25 12.32
N PHE A 161 2.64 -1.54 12.46
CA PHE A 161 2.64 -2.21 13.76
C PHE A 161 3.97 -2.05 14.51
N SER A 162 3.90 -2.06 15.84
CA SER A 162 5.07 -2.29 16.69
C SER A 162 5.61 -3.71 16.47
N LYS A 163 6.89 -3.94 16.80
CA LYS A 163 7.54 -5.25 16.61
C LYS A 163 6.84 -6.40 17.34
N ASP A 164 6.21 -6.12 18.47
CA ASP A 164 5.44 -7.09 19.26
C ASP A 164 3.98 -7.22 18.82
N GLY A 165 3.53 -6.41 17.86
CA GLY A 165 2.17 -6.41 17.35
C GLY A 165 1.12 -5.83 18.29
N THR A 166 1.52 -5.26 19.44
CA THR A 166 0.57 -4.78 20.46
C THR A 166 0.11 -3.35 20.23
N LYS A 167 0.78 -2.62 19.35
CA LYS A 167 0.44 -1.22 19.01
C LYS A 167 0.42 -1.02 17.50
N ILE A 168 -0.40 -0.06 17.09
CA ILE A 168 -0.45 0.44 15.71
C ILE A 168 -0.19 1.94 15.72
N VAL A 169 0.69 2.39 14.84
CA VAL A 169 0.97 3.80 14.58
C VAL A 169 0.38 4.14 13.21
N TYR A 170 -0.26 5.29 13.09
CA TYR A 170 -0.85 5.74 11.85
C TYR A 170 -0.92 7.27 11.78
N SER A 171 -1.09 7.78 10.59
CA SER A 171 -1.31 9.20 10.32
C SER A 171 -2.80 9.50 10.28
N SER A 172 -3.22 10.62 10.89
CA SER A 172 -4.61 11.06 10.88
C SER A 172 -4.70 12.58 10.91
N ASN A 173 -5.73 13.11 10.29
CA ASN A 173 -6.08 14.53 10.40
C ASN A 173 -7.23 14.79 11.41
N ARG A 174 -7.58 13.76 12.23
CA ARG A 174 -8.52 13.92 13.33
C ARG A 174 -8.04 14.97 14.32
N ASN A 175 -8.96 15.75 14.85
CA ASN A 175 -8.66 16.84 15.82
C ASN A 175 -7.63 17.86 15.31
N ALA A 176 -7.48 18.00 14.00
CA ALA A 176 -6.58 18.99 13.42
C ALA A 176 -7.29 20.35 13.33
N ASP A 177 -6.56 21.42 13.65
CA ASP A 177 -7.04 22.81 13.50
C ASP A 177 -7.18 23.21 12.02
N ASN A 178 -6.43 22.53 11.16
CA ASN A 178 -6.45 22.73 9.70
C ASN A 178 -6.70 21.34 9.02
N PRO A 179 -7.67 21.23 8.10
CA PRO A 179 -7.98 19.98 7.40
C PRO A 179 -6.79 19.35 6.64
N ARG A 180 -5.75 20.13 6.33
CA ARG A 180 -4.52 19.67 5.68
C ARG A 180 -3.44 19.21 6.65
N GLN A 181 -3.63 19.41 7.93
CA GLN A 181 -2.69 18.99 8.95
C GLN A 181 -2.91 17.52 9.27
N THR A 182 -1.85 16.74 9.14
CA THR A 182 -1.84 15.33 9.52
C THR A 182 -0.89 15.13 10.68
N ASN A 183 -1.34 14.43 11.72
CA ASN A 183 -0.58 14.10 12.91
C ASN A 183 -0.37 12.59 13.02
N ILE A 184 0.60 12.18 13.84
CA ILE A 184 0.86 10.77 14.11
C ILE A 184 0.11 10.36 15.37
N PHE A 185 -0.62 9.26 15.28
CA PHE A 185 -1.35 8.64 16.38
C PHE A 185 -0.79 7.26 16.68
N ILE A 186 -0.86 6.87 17.94
CA ILE A 186 -0.55 5.53 18.40
C ILE A 186 -1.74 5.00 19.19
N SER A 187 -2.13 3.77 18.90
CA SER A 187 -3.22 3.08 19.61
C SER A 187 -2.77 1.69 20.03
N ASP A 188 -3.30 1.21 21.14
CA ASP A 188 -3.18 -0.20 21.48
C ASP A 188 -3.94 -1.04 20.45
N PHE A 189 -3.35 -2.15 20.06
CA PHE A 189 -3.96 -3.11 19.16
C PHE A 189 -4.24 -4.40 19.93
N ILE A 190 -5.52 -4.62 20.22
CA ILE A 190 -5.97 -5.81 20.93
C ILE A 190 -6.85 -6.60 19.96
N LYS A 191 -6.29 -7.66 19.38
CA LYS A 191 -7.06 -8.65 18.68
C LYS A 191 -7.17 -9.87 19.59
N ASN A 192 -8.37 -10.16 20.03
CA ASN A 192 -8.65 -11.45 20.67
C ASN A 192 -8.67 -12.50 19.56
N PHE A 193 -7.59 -13.25 19.46
CA PHE A 193 -7.43 -14.37 18.52
C PHE A 193 -8.15 -15.60 19.06
#